data_663baf6beac08e2bdb20a8152336e0df
#
_entry.id   663baf6beac08e2bdb20a8152336e0df
#
_cell.length_a   1.000
_cell.length_b   1.000
_cell.length_c   1.000
_cell.angle_alpha   90.00
_cell.angle_beta   90.00
_cell.angle_gamma   90.00
#
_symmetry.space_group_name_H-M   'P 1'
#
loop_
_entity.id
_entity.type
_entity.pdbx_description
1 polymer ?
#
loop_
_entity_poly.entity_id
_entity_poly.type
_entity_poly.pdbx_seq_one_letter_code
_entity_poly.pdbx_strand_id
1 'polypeptide(L)'
;MTDPMLVRRLALDLRNLADKTLELRGVVEDYRHDLVRTLEDDWCDPDELQALHRHIQELWESMDRAEAKLRSGSRRMSPLLWLE
;
A
#
# COMPACT_ATOMS: atom_id res chain seq x y z
N MET A 1 22.14 22.01 8.61
CA MET A 1 22.54 20.66 9.03
C MET A 1 21.32 19.82 9.36
N THR A 2 21.27 18.61 8.89
CA THR A 2 20.16 17.71 9.18
C THR A 2 20.37 17.06 10.56
N ASP A 3 19.37 17.15 11.42
CA ASP A 3 19.39 16.50 12.72
C ASP A 3 19.36 14.98 12.53
N PRO A 4 20.38 14.24 13.02
CA PRO A 4 20.40 12.77 12.90
C PRO A 4 19.19 12.09 13.55
N MET A 5 18.68 12.63 14.64
CA MET A 5 17.49 12.11 15.33
C MET A 5 16.26 12.24 14.44
N LEU A 6 16.13 13.36 13.72
CA LEU A 6 15.02 13.58 12.81
C LEU A 6 15.10 12.62 11.62
N VAL A 7 16.29 12.43 11.05
CA VAL A 7 16.50 11.51 9.91
C VAL A 7 16.15 10.08 10.31
N ARG A 8 16.58 9.64 11.49
CA ARG A 8 16.24 8.32 12.01
C ARG A 8 14.72 8.17 12.16
N ARG A 9 14.07 9.16 12.72
CA ARG A 9 12.62 9.16 12.92
C ARG A 9 11.88 9.06 11.58
N LEU A 10 12.35 9.83 10.57
CA LEU A 10 11.77 9.76 9.23
C LEU A 10 11.94 8.39 8.60
N ALA A 11 13.09 7.75 8.78
CA ALA A 11 13.33 6.40 8.26
C ALA A 11 12.38 5.38 8.90
N LEU A 12 12.17 5.47 10.21
CA LEU A 12 11.22 4.61 10.92
C LEU A 12 9.77 4.87 10.48
N ASP A 13 9.41 6.13 10.31
CA ASP A 13 8.08 6.52 9.84
C ASP A 13 7.81 5.98 8.44
N LEU A 14 8.78 6.04 7.53
CA LEU A 14 8.67 5.48 6.19
C LEU A 14 8.48 3.97 6.22
N ARG A 15 9.20 3.28 7.09
CA ARG A 15 9.06 1.83 7.27
C ARG A 15 7.66 1.48 7.80
N ASN A 16 7.18 2.23 8.80
CA ASN A 16 5.85 2.03 9.37
C ASN A 16 4.76 2.29 8.33
N LEU A 17 4.92 3.33 7.51
CA LEU A 17 3.99 3.62 6.42
C LEU A 17 3.98 2.49 5.39
N ALA A 18 5.15 1.94 5.04
CA ALA A 18 5.24 0.80 4.14
C ALA A 18 4.50 -0.41 4.69
N ASP A 19 4.67 -0.72 5.98
CA ASP A 19 3.99 -1.84 6.63
C ASP A 19 2.48 -1.63 6.65
N LYS A 20 2.02 -0.43 6.95
CA LYS A 20 0.59 -0.09 6.92
C LYS A 20 0.01 -0.15 5.51
N THR A 21 0.77 0.27 4.52
CA THR A 21 0.36 0.18 3.12
C THR A 21 0.22 -1.28 2.69
N LEU A 22 1.12 -2.14 3.15
CA LEU A 22 1.05 -3.57 2.88
C LEU A 22 -0.20 -4.20 3.51
N GLU A 23 -0.50 -3.88 4.77
CA GLU A 23 -1.71 -4.34 5.46
C GLU A 23 -2.98 -3.91 4.71
N LEU A 24 -3.04 -2.65 4.31
CA LEU A 24 -4.20 -2.09 3.61
C LEU A 24 -4.33 -2.72 2.21
N ARG A 25 -3.22 -2.98 1.53
CA ARG A 25 -3.23 -3.70 0.25
C ARG A 25 -3.85 -5.09 0.40
N GLY A 26 -3.56 -5.79 1.49
CA GLY A 26 -4.18 -7.07 1.82
C GLY A 26 -5.69 -6.98 1.96
N VAL A 27 -6.19 -5.93 2.63
CA VAL A 27 -7.63 -5.68 2.76
C VAL A 27 -8.27 -5.40 1.40
N VAL A 28 -7.60 -4.62 0.55
CA VAL A 28 -8.07 -4.34 -0.81
C VAL A 28 -8.13 -5.62 -1.64
N GLU A 29 -7.15 -6.50 -1.50
CA GLU A 29 -7.11 -7.79 -2.20
C GLU A 29 -8.28 -8.68 -1.78
N ASP A 30 -8.57 -8.77 -0.49
CA ASP A 30 -9.71 -9.53 0.03
C ASP A 30 -11.03 -8.98 -0.52
N TYR A 31 -11.18 -7.67 -0.54
CA TYR A 31 -12.37 -7.02 -1.10
C TYR A 31 -12.50 -7.32 -2.59
N ARG A 32 -11.40 -7.33 -3.33
CA ARG A 32 -11.38 -7.65 -4.76
C ARG A 32 -11.87 -9.08 -5.00
N HIS A 33 -11.46 -10.04 -4.19
CA HIS A 33 -11.93 -11.42 -4.28
C HIS A 33 -13.44 -11.51 -4.04
N ASP A 34 -13.94 -10.82 -3.02
CA ASP A 34 -15.37 -10.80 -2.72
C ASP A 34 -16.17 -10.16 -3.85
N LEU A 35 -15.61 -9.14 -4.48
CA LEU A 35 -16.24 -8.46 -5.61
C LEU A 35 -16.37 -9.39 -6.82
N VAL A 36 -15.32 -10.18 -7.11
CA VAL A 36 -15.34 -11.15 -8.20
C VAL A 36 -16.42 -12.21 -7.97
N ARG A 37 -16.58 -12.70 -6.73
CA ARG A 37 -17.65 -13.62 -6.37
C ARG A 37 -19.02 -12.99 -6.60
N THR A 38 -19.19 -11.72 -6.24
CA THR A 38 -20.43 -10.99 -6.42
C THR A 38 -20.81 -10.88 -7.90
N LEU A 39 -19.81 -10.74 -8.79
CA LEU A 39 -20.04 -10.71 -10.24
C LEU A 39 -20.61 -12.03 -10.76
N GLU A 40 -20.32 -13.15 -10.11
CA GLU A 40 -20.83 -14.47 -10.48
C GLU A 40 -22.27 -14.70 -10.04
N ASP A 41 -22.78 -13.93 -9.07
CA ASP A 41 -24.08 -14.16 -8.42
C ASP A 41 -25.25 -13.42 -9.06
N ASP A 42 -25.06 -12.68 -10.13
CA ASP A 42 -26.12 -12.05 -10.97
C ASP A 42 -27.12 -11.13 -10.26
N TRP A 43 -26.85 -10.66 -9.06
CA TRP A 43 -27.81 -9.85 -8.29
C TRP A 43 -27.57 -8.34 -8.36
N CYS A 44 -26.49 -7.91 -9.03
CA CYS A 44 -26.14 -6.51 -9.21
C CYS A 44 -25.94 -6.19 -10.69
N ASP A 45 -25.94 -4.89 -11.03
CA ASP A 45 -25.61 -4.44 -12.37
C ASP A 45 -24.14 -4.80 -12.69
N PRO A 46 -23.90 -5.65 -13.73
CA PRO A 46 -22.56 -6.07 -14.09
C PRO A 46 -21.63 -4.90 -14.47
N ASP A 47 -22.17 -3.87 -15.10
CA ASP A 47 -21.36 -2.71 -15.53
C ASP A 47 -20.83 -1.92 -14.33
N GLU A 48 -21.67 -1.70 -13.32
CA GLU A 48 -21.27 -1.04 -12.10
C GLU A 48 -20.19 -1.83 -11.34
N LEU A 49 -20.38 -3.15 -11.25
CA LEU A 49 -19.43 -4.03 -10.57
C LEU A 49 -18.09 -4.08 -11.30
N GLN A 50 -18.12 -4.11 -12.63
CA GLN A 50 -16.88 -4.08 -13.42
C GLN A 50 -16.13 -2.76 -13.27
N ALA A 51 -16.86 -1.64 -13.26
CA ALA A 51 -16.26 -0.33 -13.03
C ALA A 51 -15.61 -0.27 -11.64
N LEU A 52 -16.31 -0.75 -10.62
CA LEU A 52 -15.79 -0.80 -9.27
C LEU A 52 -14.57 -1.71 -9.14
N HIS A 53 -14.61 -2.87 -9.78
CA HIS A 53 -13.47 -3.80 -9.83
C HIS A 53 -12.24 -3.14 -10.45
N ARG A 54 -12.42 -2.38 -11.53
CA ARG A 54 -11.32 -1.65 -12.17
C ARG A 54 -10.72 -0.61 -11.23
N HIS A 55 -11.55 0.15 -10.53
CA HIS A 55 -11.09 1.15 -9.57
C HIS A 55 -10.33 0.51 -8.40
N ILE A 56 -10.81 -0.62 -7.90
CA ILE A 56 -10.14 -1.38 -6.83
C ILE A 56 -8.78 -1.90 -7.31
N GLN A 57 -8.69 -2.38 -8.54
CA GLN A 57 -7.42 -2.84 -9.10
C GLN A 57 -6.42 -1.69 -9.27
N GLU A 58 -6.86 -0.55 -9.76
CA GLU A 58 -6.03 0.66 -9.85
C GLU A 58 -5.52 1.10 -8.49
N LEU A 59 -6.37 1.06 -7.48
CA LEU A 59 -5.99 1.38 -6.10
C LEU A 59 -4.93 0.40 -5.59
N TRP A 60 -5.13 -0.90 -5.81
CA TRP A 60 -4.17 -1.93 -5.40
C TRP A 60 -2.80 -1.70 -6.04
N GLU A 61 -2.76 -1.45 -7.35
CA GLU A 61 -1.51 -1.18 -8.06
C GLU A 61 -0.83 0.09 -7.56
N SER A 62 -1.60 1.13 -7.28
CA SER A 62 -1.10 2.37 -6.72
C SER A 62 -0.47 2.16 -5.34
N MET A 63 -1.11 1.37 -4.50
CA MET A 63 -0.61 1.02 -3.17
C MET A 63 0.63 0.14 -3.24
N ASP A 64 0.69 -0.78 -4.18
CA ASP A 64 1.86 -1.62 -4.41
C ASP A 64 3.08 -0.78 -4.76
N ARG A 65 2.92 0.17 -5.68
CA ARG A 65 3.98 1.11 -6.04
C ARG A 65 4.39 2.01 -4.88
N ALA A 66 3.42 2.50 -4.14
CA ALA A 66 3.68 3.36 -2.98
C ALA A 66 4.47 2.61 -1.90
N GLU A 67 4.08 1.37 -1.61
CA GLU A 67 4.78 0.53 -0.64
C GLU A 67 6.24 0.31 -1.06
N ALA A 68 6.48 -0.02 -2.31
CA ALA A 68 7.83 -0.22 -2.84
C ALA A 68 8.70 1.04 -2.70
N LYS A 69 8.14 2.21 -3.00
CA LYS A 69 8.84 3.50 -2.85
C LYS A 69 9.13 3.83 -1.40
N LEU A 70 8.19 3.58 -0.51
CA LEU A 70 8.36 3.83 0.92
C LEU A 70 9.45 2.93 1.50
N ARG A 71 9.47 1.65 1.13
CA ARG A 71 10.52 0.72 1.56
C ARG A 71 11.88 1.12 1.00
N SER A 72 11.94 1.51 -0.26
CA SER A 72 13.17 2.00 -0.88
C SER A 72 13.71 3.23 -0.15
N GLY A 73 12.86 4.19 0.17
CA GLY A 73 13.23 5.36 0.94
C GLY A 73 13.74 5.01 2.33
N SER A 74 13.06 4.11 3.02
CA SER A 74 13.48 3.62 4.34
C SER A 74 14.85 2.95 4.28
N ARG A 75 15.10 2.10 3.27
CA ARG A 75 16.39 1.43 3.08
C ARG A 75 17.51 2.43 2.83
N ARG A 76 17.26 3.47 2.06
CA ARG A 76 18.27 4.53 1.81
C ARG A 76 18.66 5.27 3.08
N MET A 77 17.73 5.40 4.01
CA MET A 77 17.96 6.06 5.29
C MET A 77 18.47 5.09 6.36
N SER A 78 18.34 3.77 6.16
CA SER A 78 18.74 2.75 7.13
C SER A 78 20.18 2.86 7.60
N PRO A 79 21.19 3.14 6.74
CA PRO A 79 22.57 3.30 7.20
C PRO A 79 22.71 4.37 8.29
N LEU A 80 21.86 5.38 8.30
CA LEU A 80 21.86 6.44 9.30
C LEU A 80 21.36 5.97 10.66
N LEU A 81 20.61 4.86 10.70
CA LEU A 81 20.14 4.26 11.95
C LEU A 81 21.27 3.56 12.72
N TRP A 82 22.37 3.23 12.05
CA TRP A 82 23.50 2.48 12.61
C TRP A 82 24.67 3.39 13.00
N LEU A 83 24.56 4.69 12.76
CA LEU A 83 25.59 5.67 13.02
C LEU A 83 25.55 6.28 14.44
N GLU A 84 25.21 5.51 15.41
CA GLU A 84 25.26 5.96 16.81
C GLU A 84 26.58 5.63 17.48
#